data_e86099298e098d8ee846868f99985b60
#
_entry.id   e86099298e098d8ee846868f99985b60
#
_cell.length_a   1.000
_cell.length_b   1.000
_cell.length_c   1.000
_cell.angle_alpha   90.00
_cell.angle_beta   90.00
_cell.angle_gamma   90.00
#
_symmetry.space_group_name_H-M   'P 1'
#
loop_
_entity.id
_entity.type
_entity.pdbx_description
1 polymer ?
#
loop_
_entity_poly.entity_id
_entity_poly.type
_entity_poly.pdbx_seq_one_letter_code
_entity_poly.pdbx_strand_id
1 'polypeptide(L)'
;MSAHVFQELKIRAQFDPVWRRKLVAYPLQFLANFDLSFDEKRQLVLPRFSWILEDRLAAMAFPSTEDAYVMLQQLGIKVILNLTGYVDDAPLLSPFHVYHIPIANQKPPTLHQMHQAVSILQTSLQNSQPIVVHCEAGLGRTGTIIAGYLTTCGLPAQEAIDAVRKLRPGSVETEEQEAVIYEYERSYI
;
A
#
# COMPACT_ATOMS: atom_id res chain seq x y z
N MET A 1 8.80 23.56 -15.10
CA MET A 1 8.01 24.32 -14.11
C MET A 1 7.36 23.41 -13.07
N SER A 2 6.87 22.21 -13.42
CA SER A 2 6.19 21.29 -12.48
C SER A 2 7.01 20.85 -11.26
N ALA A 3 8.27 20.44 -11.43
CA ALA A 3 9.09 19.93 -10.33
C ALA A 3 9.28 20.93 -9.16
N HIS A 4 9.41 22.22 -9.46
CA HIS A 4 9.52 23.27 -8.43
C HIS A 4 8.19 23.43 -7.66
N VAL A 5 7.07 23.49 -8.38
CA VAL A 5 5.73 23.58 -7.80
C VAL A 5 5.44 22.36 -6.92
N PHE A 6 5.79 21.18 -7.38
CA PHE A 6 5.60 19.93 -6.61
C PHE A 6 6.41 19.90 -5.31
N GLN A 7 7.66 20.34 -5.32
CA GLN A 7 8.47 20.43 -4.10
C GLN A 7 7.94 21.48 -3.14
N GLU A 8 7.49 22.63 -3.64
CA GLU A 8 6.85 23.65 -2.82
C GLU A 8 5.58 23.13 -2.14
N LEU A 9 4.72 22.39 -2.88
CA LEU A 9 3.52 21.78 -2.32
C LEU A 9 3.82 20.77 -1.23
N LYS A 10 4.86 19.92 -1.42
CA LYS A 10 5.31 18.98 -0.37
C LYS A 10 5.75 19.72 0.90
N ILE A 11 6.53 20.78 0.77
CA ILE A 11 7.00 21.58 1.89
C ILE A 11 5.82 22.26 2.60
N ARG A 12 4.92 22.90 1.85
CA ARG A 12 3.74 23.54 2.42
C ARG A 12 2.82 22.53 3.12
N ALA A 13 2.58 21.36 2.52
CA ALA A 13 1.78 20.30 3.14
C ALA A 13 2.39 19.83 4.48
N GLN A 14 3.71 19.89 4.62
CA GLN A 14 4.42 19.52 5.84
C GLN A 14 4.32 20.60 6.94
N PHE A 15 4.41 21.88 6.59
CA PHE A 15 4.59 22.97 7.55
C PHE A 15 3.41 23.94 7.67
N ASP A 16 2.49 23.97 6.68
CA ASP A 16 1.31 24.86 6.71
C ASP A 16 0.03 24.09 7.03
N PRO A 17 -0.57 24.30 8.22
CA PRO A 17 -1.79 23.60 8.64
C PRO A 17 -3.02 23.90 7.77
N VAL A 18 -3.09 25.09 7.15
CA VAL A 18 -4.22 25.47 6.28
C VAL A 18 -4.14 24.71 4.96
N TRP A 19 -2.96 24.66 4.37
CA TRP A 19 -2.69 23.89 3.16
C TRP A 19 -2.91 22.40 3.38
N ARG A 20 -2.39 21.87 4.50
CA ARG A 20 -2.60 20.47 4.87
C ARG A 20 -4.09 20.12 4.96
N ARG A 21 -4.90 20.96 5.60
CA ARG A 21 -6.36 20.74 5.69
C ARG A 21 -7.03 20.68 4.32
N LYS A 22 -6.68 21.56 3.39
CA LYS A 22 -7.23 21.57 2.02
C LYS A 22 -6.80 20.33 1.24
N LEU A 23 -5.52 19.95 1.32
CA LEU A 23 -4.99 18.76 0.66
C LEU A 23 -5.60 17.46 1.21
N VAL A 24 -5.91 17.40 2.50
CA VAL A 24 -6.55 16.22 3.12
C VAL A 24 -8.06 16.17 2.84
N ALA A 25 -8.75 17.32 2.83
CA ALA A 25 -10.20 17.34 2.67
C ALA A 25 -10.66 17.05 1.23
N TYR A 26 -10.00 17.67 0.23
CA TYR A 26 -10.37 17.58 -1.19
C TYR A 26 -9.12 17.63 -2.07
N PRO A 27 -8.25 16.60 -2.00
CA PRO A 27 -6.93 16.67 -2.62
C PRO A 27 -6.98 16.86 -4.14
N LEU A 28 -7.80 16.15 -4.88
CA LEU A 28 -7.85 16.28 -6.34
C LEU A 28 -8.41 17.62 -6.79
N GLN A 29 -9.46 18.12 -6.14
CA GLN A 29 -10.02 19.43 -6.43
C GLN A 29 -9.02 20.55 -6.11
N PHE A 30 -8.31 20.44 -5.01
CA PHE A 30 -7.27 21.39 -4.63
C PHE A 30 -6.10 21.36 -5.62
N LEU A 31 -5.63 20.18 -5.98
CA LEU A 31 -4.50 19.99 -6.89
C LEU A 31 -4.84 20.31 -8.37
N ALA A 32 -6.13 20.43 -8.72
CA ALA A 32 -6.53 20.86 -10.06
C ALA A 32 -6.07 22.27 -10.42
N ASN A 33 -5.78 23.11 -9.42
CA ASN A 33 -5.30 24.49 -9.62
C ASN A 33 -3.79 24.58 -9.90
N PHE A 34 -3.09 23.44 -9.94
CA PHE A 34 -1.62 23.38 -10.11
C PHE A 34 -1.29 22.56 -11.36
N ASP A 35 -0.30 23.02 -12.11
CA ASP A 35 0.25 22.29 -13.25
C ASP A 35 1.13 21.12 -12.75
N LEU A 36 0.46 20.03 -12.36
CA LEU A 36 1.07 18.80 -11.85
C LEU A 36 0.75 17.65 -12.78
N SER A 37 1.76 16.81 -13.04
CA SER A 37 1.55 15.52 -13.71
C SER A 37 0.69 14.58 -12.85
N PHE A 38 0.18 13.52 -13.48
CA PHE A 38 -0.59 12.50 -12.77
C PHE A 38 0.23 11.85 -11.64
N ASP A 39 1.50 11.55 -11.89
CA ASP A 39 2.39 10.95 -10.89
C ASP A 39 2.67 11.87 -9.69
N GLU A 40 2.81 13.17 -9.94
CA GLU A 40 2.96 14.15 -8.86
C GLU A 40 1.69 14.24 -8.00
N LYS A 41 0.50 14.25 -8.63
CA LYS A 41 -0.78 14.19 -7.92
C LYS A 41 -0.92 12.89 -7.11
N ARG A 42 -0.57 11.75 -7.72
CA ARG A 42 -0.57 10.44 -7.04
C ARG A 42 0.26 10.43 -5.77
N GLN A 43 1.48 10.99 -5.81
CA GLN A 43 2.35 11.06 -4.63
C GLN A 43 1.78 11.92 -3.50
N LEU A 44 0.91 12.88 -3.82
CA LEU A 44 0.27 13.76 -2.83
C LEU A 44 -1.03 13.16 -2.28
N VAL A 45 -1.75 12.40 -3.08
CA VAL A 45 -3.07 11.83 -2.77
C VAL A 45 -2.96 10.44 -2.14
N LEU A 46 -2.05 9.60 -2.66
CA LEU A 46 -1.85 8.23 -2.17
C LEU A 46 -0.63 8.15 -1.25
N PRO A 47 -0.84 8.13 0.08
CA PRO A 47 0.28 8.16 1.01
C PRO A 47 1.11 6.87 0.91
N ARG A 48 2.41 7.05 0.68
CA ARG A 48 3.39 5.95 0.56
C ARG A 48 3.05 4.91 -0.51
N PHE A 49 2.32 5.30 -1.55
CA PHE A 49 2.06 4.41 -2.67
C PHE A 49 3.34 4.08 -3.42
N SER A 50 3.53 2.82 -3.71
CA SER A 50 4.54 2.35 -4.66
C SER A 50 4.11 1.05 -5.31
N TRP A 51 4.46 0.89 -6.58
CA TRP A 51 4.37 -0.40 -7.24
C TRP A 51 5.46 -1.34 -6.71
N ILE A 52 5.09 -2.57 -6.41
CA ILE A 52 6.00 -3.69 -6.15
C ILE A 52 6.24 -4.46 -7.46
N LEU A 53 5.16 -4.68 -8.18
CA LEU A 53 5.15 -5.13 -9.57
C LEU A 53 4.35 -4.10 -10.36
N GLU A 54 5.00 -3.47 -11.33
CA GLU A 54 4.40 -2.36 -12.10
C GLU A 54 3.02 -2.74 -12.63
N ASP A 55 2.04 -1.86 -12.46
CA ASP A 55 0.64 -1.99 -12.86
C ASP A 55 -0.09 -3.27 -12.36
N ARG A 56 0.50 -4.02 -11.42
CA ARG A 56 -0.06 -5.29 -10.96
C ARG A 56 -0.18 -5.42 -9.45
N LEU A 57 0.86 -5.11 -8.68
CA LEU A 57 0.88 -5.19 -7.23
C LEU A 57 1.42 -3.89 -6.64
N ALA A 58 0.61 -3.22 -5.86
CA ALA A 58 0.99 -2.01 -5.16
C ALA A 58 0.91 -2.17 -3.64
N ALA A 59 1.62 -1.29 -2.96
CA ALA A 59 1.58 -1.11 -1.51
C ALA A 59 1.40 0.35 -1.16
N MET A 60 0.65 0.64 -0.09
CA MET A 60 0.44 2.01 0.38
C MET A 60 0.10 2.06 1.88
N ALA A 61 0.05 3.26 2.44
CA ALA A 61 -0.62 3.50 3.71
C ALA A 61 -2.14 3.51 3.52
N PHE A 62 -2.89 3.59 4.62
CA PHE A 62 -4.35 3.64 4.59
C PHE A 62 -4.87 4.78 3.68
N PRO A 63 -5.76 4.51 2.71
CA PRO A 63 -6.36 5.52 1.85
C PRO A 63 -7.44 6.29 2.63
N SER A 64 -7.05 7.41 3.25
CA SER A 64 -7.89 8.16 4.19
C SER A 64 -8.87 9.16 3.57
N THR A 65 -8.93 9.24 2.24
CA THR A 65 -9.78 10.20 1.53
C THR A 65 -10.55 9.53 0.38
N GLU A 66 -11.72 10.08 0.05
CA GLU A 66 -12.49 9.67 -1.13
C GLU A 66 -11.66 9.77 -2.42
N ASP A 67 -10.90 10.85 -2.57
CA ASP A 67 -10.01 11.06 -3.71
C ASP A 67 -8.91 9.99 -3.84
N ALA A 68 -8.48 9.38 -2.73
CA ALA A 68 -7.53 8.26 -2.78
C ALA A 68 -8.16 7.05 -3.49
N TYR A 69 -9.41 6.74 -3.21
CA TYR A 69 -10.13 5.64 -3.90
C TYR A 69 -10.37 5.94 -5.37
N VAL A 70 -10.75 7.20 -5.70
CA VAL A 70 -10.87 7.64 -7.10
C VAL A 70 -9.54 7.45 -7.84
N MET A 71 -8.43 7.82 -7.22
CA MET A 71 -7.12 7.67 -7.84
C MET A 71 -6.68 6.20 -7.97
N LEU A 72 -7.01 5.34 -7.01
CA LEU A 72 -6.80 3.89 -7.14
C LEU A 72 -7.56 3.30 -8.33
N GLN A 73 -8.79 3.74 -8.59
CA GLN A 73 -9.54 3.36 -9.79
C GLN A 73 -8.85 3.82 -11.08
N GLN A 74 -8.35 5.07 -11.11
CA GLN A 74 -7.63 5.62 -12.27
C GLN A 74 -6.33 4.86 -12.55
N LEU A 75 -5.69 4.31 -11.51
CA LEU A 75 -4.53 3.42 -11.61
C LEU A 75 -4.89 1.99 -12.03
N GLY A 76 -6.18 1.71 -12.25
CA GLY A 76 -6.64 0.38 -12.66
C GLY A 76 -6.71 -0.65 -11.54
N ILE A 77 -6.52 -0.26 -10.28
CA ILE A 77 -6.66 -1.19 -9.14
C ILE A 77 -8.06 -1.78 -9.13
N LYS A 78 -8.16 -3.09 -8.95
CA LYS A 78 -9.40 -3.87 -8.87
C LYS A 78 -9.60 -4.51 -7.51
N VAL A 79 -8.52 -4.80 -6.82
CA VAL A 79 -8.52 -5.52 -5.55
C VAL A 79 -7.83 -4.71 -4.48
N ILE A 80 -8.41 -4.65 -3.28
CA ILE A 80 -7.83 -4.05 -2.10
C ILE A 80 -7.67 -5.14 -1.03
N LEU A 81 -6.45 -5.33 -0.52
CA LEU A 81 -6.19 -6.13 0.66
C LEU A 81 -5.93 -5.21 1.85
N ASN A 82 -6.93 -5.10 2.72
CA ASN A 82 -6.87 -4.28 3.93
C ASN A 82 -6.39 -5.13 5.12
N LEU A 83 -5.30 -4.70 5.75
CA LEU A 83 -4.69 -5.35 6.92
C LEU A 83 -4.95 -4.58 8.23
N THR A 84 -5.77 -3.53 8.21
CA THR A 84 -6.10 -2.75 9.43
C THR A 84 -7.16 -3.46 10.27
N GLY A 85 -7.40 -2.97 11.48
CA GLY A 85 -8.47 -3.49 12.34
C GLY A 85 -9.88 -3.00 11.98
N TYR A 86 -10.02 -2.18 10.94
CA TYR A 86 -11.29 -1.58 10.51
C TYR A 86 -11.42 -1.57 8.99
N VAL A 87 -12.65 -1.44 8.51
CA VAL A 87 -12.99 -1.37 7.09
C VAL A 87 -13.68 -0.04 6.83
N ASP A 88 -13.37 0.59 5.70
CA ASP A 88 -14.04 1.81 5.28
C ASP A 88 -15.49 1.57 4.83
N ASP A 89 -16.25 2.66 4.75
CA ASP A 89 -17.66 2.62 4.35
C ASP A 89 -17.86 2.10 2.93
N ALA A 90 -18.89 1.30 2.78
CA ALA A 90 -19.23 0.56 1.58
C ALA A 90 -19.30 1.37 0.26
N PRO A 91 -19.77 2.63 0.19
CA PRO A 91 -19.87 3.35 -1.07
C PRO A 91 -18.53 3.55 -1.78
N LEU A 92 -17.47 3.86 -1.04
CA LEU A 92 -16.13 4.08 -1.59
C LEU A 92 -15.48 2.79 -2.08
N LEU A 93 -15.83 1.67 -1.45
CA LEU A 93 -15.29 0.36 -1.75
C LEU A 93 -16.02 -0.36 -2.88
N SER A 94 -17.22 0.11 -3.25
CA SER A 94 -18.09 -0.52 -4.26
C SER A 94 -17.39 -0.88 -5.59
N PRO A 95 -16.42 -0.10 -6.10
CA PRO A 95 -15.72 -0.44 -7.34
C PRO A 95 -14.65 -1.52 -7.21
N PHE A 96 -14.33 -1.96 -5.98
CA PHE A 96 -13.23 -2.87 -5.69
C PHE A 96 -13.71 -4.19 -5.10
N HIS A 97 -12.95 -5.26 -5.36
CA HIS A 97 -13.02 -6.46 -4.53
C HIS A 97 -12.17 -6.27 -3.28
N VAL A 98 -12.80 -6.13 -2.12
CA VAL A 98 -12.09 -5.86 -0.87
C VAL A 98 -11.96 -7.13 -0.04
N TYR A 99 -10.72 -7.47 0.30
CA TYR A 99 -10.40 -8.50 1.28
C TYR A 99 -9.93 -7.84 2.57
N HIS A 100 -10.41 -8.31 3.71
CA HIS A 100 -10.05 -7.79 5.01
C HIS A 100 -9.45 -8.90 5.87
N ILE A 101 -8.16 -8.75 6.20
CA ILE A 101 -7.42 -9.64 7.09
C ILE A 101 -6.83 -8.78 8.21
N PRO A 102 -7.56 -8.59 9.32
CA PRO A 102 -7.12 -7.70 10.39
C PRO A 102 -5.90 -8.28 11.11
N ILE A 103 -4.81 -7.54 11.09
CA ILE A 103 -3.57 -7.81 11.82
C ILE A 103 -3.35 -6.67 12.81
N ALA A 104 -3.07 -6.98 14.08
CA ALA A 104 -2.84 -5.96 15.09
C ALA A 104 -1.62 -5.09 14.73
N ASN A 105 -1.67 -3.80 15.09
CA ASN A 105 -0.58 -2.90 14.78
C ASN A 105 0.74 -3.38 15.38
N GLN A 106 1.82 -3.28 14.60
CA GLN A 106 3.18 -3.74 14.93
C GLN A 106 3.29 -5.26 15.23
N LYS A 107 2.23 -6.04 15.04
CA LYS A 107 2.28 -7.49 15.20
C LYS A 107 2.48 -8.20 13.87
N PRO A 108 3.09 -9.39 13.87
CA PRO A 108 3.13 -10.25 12.71
C PRO A 108 1.74 -10.80 12.39
N PRO A 109 1.44 -11.15 11.13
CA PRO A 109 0.34 -12.05 10.83
C PRO A 109 0.57 -13.43 11.45
N THR A 110 -0.47 -14.15 11.78
CA THR A 110 -0.39 -15.59 11.99
C THR A 110 -0.02 -16.28 10.67
N LEU A 111 0.53 -17.50 10.71
CA LEU A 111 0.76 -18.27 9.48
C LEU A 111 -0.51 -18.45 8.64
N HIS A 112 -1.65 -18.67 9.29
CA HIS A 112 -2.93 -18.75 8.60
C HIS A 112 -3.28 -17.46 7.85
N GLN A 113 -3.13 -16.30 8.49
CA GLN A 113 -3.34 -14.99 7.86
C GLN A 113 -2.34 -14.75 6.72
N MET A 114 -1.08 -15.19 6.89
CA MET A 114 -0.06 -15.09 5.84
C MET A 114 -0.48 -15.92 4.62
N HIS A 115 -0.86 -17.19 4.81
CA HIS A 115 -1.35 -18.05 3.73
C HIS A 115 -2.56 -17.44 3.02
N GLN A 116 -3.55 -16.94 3.78
CA GLN A 116 -4.73 -16.29 3.20
C GLN A 116 -4.34 -15.06 2.37
N ALA A 117 -3.51 -14.17 2.92
CA ALA A 117 -3.10 -12.94 2.24
C ALA A 117 -2.32 -13.24 0.95
N VAL A 118 -1.34 -14.14 1.03
CA VAL A 118 -0.54 -14.52 -0.15
C VAL A 118 -1.39 -15.20 -1.21
N SER A 119 -2.34 -16.06 -0.83
CA SER A 119 -3.28 -16.69 -1.78
C SER A 119 -4.13 -15.65 -2.51
N ILE A 120 -4.58 -14.60 -1.81
CA ILE A 120 -5.33 -13.47 -2.42
C ILE A 120 -4.43 -12.75 -3.45
N LEU A 121 -3.17 -12.46 -3.09
CA LEU A 121 -2.23 -11.82 -4.02
C LEU A 121 -2.02 -12.68 -5.28
N GLN A 122 -1.72 -13.97 -5.09
CA GLN A 122 -1.50 -14.91 -6.20
C GLN A 122 -2.72 -15.00 -7.12
N THR A 123 -3.91 -15.19 -6.55
CA THR A 123 -5.16 -15.30 -7.31
C THR A 123 -5.46 -14.01 -8.08
N SER A 124 -5.31 -12.85 -7.45
CA SER A 124 -5.52 -11.55 -8.11
C SER A 124 -4.57 -11.36 -9.29
N LEU A 125 -3.29 -11.66 -9.08
CA LEU A 125 -2.26 -11.50 -10.11
C LEU A 125 -2.42 -12.50 -11.26
N GLN A 126 -2.83 -13.73 -10.99
CA GLN A 126 -3.14 -14.75 -12.01
C GLN A 126 -4.35 -14.34 -12.86
N ASN A 127 -5.35 -13.72 -12.24
CA ASN A 127 -6.55 -13.23 -12.91
C ASN A 127 -6.36 -11.85 -13.58
N SER A 128 -5.13 -11.33 -13.64
CA SER A 128 -4.82 -10.00 -14.18
C SER A 128 -5.64 -8.88 -13.50
N GLN A 129 -5.89 -9.01 -12.21
CA GLN A 129 -6.57 -8.00 -11.39
C GLN A 129 -5.52 -7.25 -10.56
N PRO A 130 -5.18 -6.00 -10.93
CA PRO A 130 -4.23 -5.21 -10.14
C PRO A 130 -4.72 -5.05 -8.70
N ILE A 131 -3.82 -5.30 -7.76
CA ILE A 131 -4.11 -5.33 -6.33
C ILE A 131 -3.24 -4.34 -5.56
N VAL A 132 -3.83 -3.67 -4.57
CA VAL A 132 -3.11 -2.88 -3.59
C VAL A 132 -3.24 -3.50 -2.20
N VAL A 133 -2.12 -3.55 -1.48
CA VAL A 133 -2.06 -3.98 -0.07
C VAL A 133 -1.82 -2.76 0.80
N HIS A 134 -2.60 -2.58 1.85
CA HIS A 134 -2.37 -1.53 2.82
C HIS A 134 -2.59 -1.97 4.26
N CYS A 135 -1.92 -1.26 5.15
CA CYS A 135 -2.22 -1.22 6.58
C CYS A 135 -2.33 0.25 7.01
N GLU A 136 -2.09 0.61 8.24
CA GLU A 136 -2.11 2.01 8.69
C GLU A 136 -1.01 2.84 8.02
N ALA A 137 0.26 2.49 8.28
CA ALA A 137 1.43 3.20 7.74
C ALA A 137 1.90 2.66 6.38
N GLY A 138 1.45 1.49 5.96
CA GLY A 138 1.88 0.83 4.73
C GLY A 138 3.30 0.27 4.77
N LEU A 139 3.85 0.02 5.95
CA LEU A 139 5.24 -0.43 6.15
C LEU A 139 5.32 -1.83 6.77
N GLY A 140 5.04 -1.99 8.07
CA GLY A 140 5.25 -3.24 8.79
C GLY A 140 4.42 -4.39 8.24
N ARG A 141 3.13 -4.43 8.56
CA ARG A 141 2.17 -5.48 8.12
C ARG A 141 2.14 -5.65 6.60
N THR A 142 2.07 -4.53 5.89
CA THR A 142 2.07 -4.51 4.42
C THR A 142 3.36 -5.10 3.85
N GLY A 143 4.51 -4.68 4.36
CA GLY A 143 5.81 -5.20 3.93
C GLY A 143 5.97 -6.70 4.24
N THR A 144 5.47 -7.15 5.39
CA THR A 144 5.51 -8.55 5.81
C THR A 144 4.74 -9.46 4.84
N ILE A 145 3.52 -9.07 4.47
CA ILE A 145 2.71 -9.83 3.49
C ILE A 145 3.37 -9.84 2.11
N ILE A 146 3.92 -8.70 1.66
CA ILE A 146 4.62 -8.62 0.37
C ILE A 146 5.89 -9.48 0.37
N ALA A 147 6.69 -9.43 1.43
CA ALA A 147 7.87 -10.29 1.53
C ALA A 147 7.47 -11.78 1.53
N GLY A 148 6.42 -12.16 2.27
CA GLY A 148 5.87 -13.51 2.21
C GLY A 148 5.42 -13.91 0.80
N TYR A 149 4.80 -13.01 0.04
CA TYR A 149 4.48 -13.28 -1.36
C TYR A 149 5.75 -13.50 -2.21
N LEU A 150 6.78 -12.67 -2.04
CA LEU A 150 8.02 -12.81 -2.81
C LEU A 150 8.74 -14.12 -2.52
N THR A 151 8.61 -14.70 -1.32
CA THR A 151 9.17 -16.04 -1.05
C THR A 151 8.50 -17.11 -1.89
N THR A 152 7.20 -17.02 -2.15
CA THR A 152 6.50 -17.93 -3.07
C THR A 152 6.90 -17.75 -4.54
N CYS A 153 7.56 -16.63 -4.87
CA CYS A 153 8.14 -16.38 -6.18
C CYS A 153 9.59 -16.91 -6.30
N GLY A 154 10.11 -17.60 -5.26
CA GLY A 154 11.43 -18.23 -5.25
C GLY A 154 12.54 -17.37 -4.61
N LEU A 155 12.24 -16.22 -4.02
CA LEU A 155 13.24 -15.47 -3.26
C LEU A 155 13.39 -16.09 -1.86
N PRO A 156 14.61 -16.34 -1.37
CA PRO A 156 14.82 -16.64 0.06
C PRO A 156 14.26 -15.53 0.95
N ALA A 157 13.78 -15.89 2.14
CA ALA A 157 13.12 -14.96 3.07
C ALA A 157 13.94 -13.68 3.31
N GLN A 158 15.27 -13.81 3.54
CA GLN A 158 16.13 -12.65 3.72
C GLN A 158 16.15 -11.74 2.49
N GLU A 159 16.28 -12.31 1.30
CA GLU A 159 16.31 -11.56 0.04
C GLU A 159 14.95 -10.89 -0.24
N ALA A 160 13.85 -11.54 0.10
CA ALA A 160 12.50 -10.98 0.00
C ALA A 160 12.33 -9.76 0.92
N ILE A 161 12.79 -9.85 2.17
CA ILE A 161 12.79 -8.73 3.14
C ILE A 161 13.64 -7.58 2.61
N ASP A 162 14.85 -7.86 2.14
CA ASP A 162 15.78 -6.84 1.63
C ASP A 162 15.22 -6.17 0.37
N ALA A 163 14.60 -6.93 -0.53
CA ALA A 163 13.95 -6.39 -1.72
C ALA A 163 12.81 -5.43 -1.36
N VAL A 164 11.96 -5.81 -0.39
CA VAL A 164 10.89 -4.93 0.09
C VAL A 164 11.46 -3.67 0.76
N ARG A 165 12.45 -3.80 1.60
CA ARG A 165 13.11 -2.67 2.28
C ARG A 165 13.81 -1.72 1.31
N LYS A 166 14.40 -2.25 0.24
CA LYS A 166 15.02 -1.45 -0.82
C LYS A 166 14.00 -0.59 -1.56
N LEU A 167 12.84 -1.14 -1.89
CA LEU A 167 11.75 -0.42 -2.55
C LEU A 167 11.01 0.53 -1.59
N ARG A 168 10.88 0.13 -0.34
CA ARG A 168 10.07 0.77 0.70
C ARG A 168 10.84 0.81 2.02
N PRO A 169 11.76 1.77 2.19
CA PRO A 169 12.55 1.89 3.42
C PRO A 169 11.66 1.94 4.67
N GLY A 170 12.03 1.19 5.71
CA GLY A 170 11.29 1.04 6.95
C GLY A 170 10.19 -0.03 6.91
N SER A 171 10.08 -0.81 5.85
CA SER A 171 9.16 -1.96 5.82
C SER A 171 9.67 -3.15 6.64
N VAL A 172 8.74 -4.02 7.07
CA VAL A 172 9.00 -5.14 7.99
C VAL A 172 9.65 -4.59 9.27
N GLU A 173 8.80 -3.99 10.11
CA GLU A 173 9.22 -3.07 11.20
C GLU A 173 9.73 -3.78 12.45
N THR A 174 9.33 -5.05 12.68
CA THR A 174 9.66 -5.77 13.92
C THR A 174 10.33 -7.12 13.64
N GLU A 175 11.10 -7.60 14.61
CA GLU A 175 11.75 -8.91 14.54
C GLU A 175 10.73 -10.05 14.41
N GLU A 176 9.57 -9.92 15.04
CA GLU A 176 8.50 -10.91 14.92
C GLU A 176 7.89 -10.92 13.52
N GLN A 177 7.84 -9.77 12.84
CA GLN A 177 7.43 -9.69 11.44
C GLN A 177 8.47 -10.32 10.50
N GLU A 178 9.75 -10.21 10.80
CA GLU A 178 10.79 -10.95 10.07
C GLU A 178 10.65 -12.45 10.32
N ALA A 179 10.55 -12.86 11.59
CA ALA A 179 10.48 -14.26 11.98
C ALA A 179 9.34 -15.02 11.28
N VAL A 180 8.15 -14.41 11.15
CA VAL A 180 7.02 -15.06 10.47
C VAL A 180 7.25 -15.25 8.97
N ILE A 181 8.06 -14.43 8.31
CA ILE A 181 8.41 -14.60 6.89
C ILE A 181 9.28 -15.85 6.71
N TYR A 182 10.28 -16.04 7.59
CA TYR A 182 11.08 -17.26 7.60
C TYR A 182 10.26 -18.51 7.94
N GLU A 183 9.34 -18.39 8.88
CA GLU A 183 8.44 -19.49 9.24
C GLU A 183 7.53 -19.86 8.09
N TYR A 184 6.98 -18.86 7.39
CA TYR A 184 6.14 -19.03 6.24
C TYR A 184 6.89 -19.70 5.07
N GLU A 185 8.11 -19.26 4.75
CA GLU A 185 8.96 -19.90 3.74
C GLU A 185 9.13 -21.39 4.03
N ARG A 186 9.45 -21.77 5.27
CA ARG A 186 9.60 -23.18 5.67
C ARG A 186 8.32 -23.99 5.59
N SER A 187 7.15 -23.35 5.59
CA SER A 187 5.86 -24.05 5.60
C SER A 187 5.44 -24.64 4.25
N TYR A 188 6.13 -24.30 3.16
CA TYR A 188 5.82 -24.80 1.81
C TYR A 188 7.04 -25.36 1.05
N ILE A 189 8.22 -25.42 1.69
CA ILE A 189 9.39 -26.17 1.22
C ILE A 189 9.27 -27.64 1.66
#